data_ae5546906fa260ef10fedfc2b6b58178
#
_entry.id   ae5546906fa260ef10fedfc2b6b58178
#
_cell.length_a   1.000
_cell.length_b   1.000
_cell.length_c   1.000
_cell.angle_alpha   90.00
_cell.angle_beta   90.00
_cell.angle_gamma   90.00
#
_symmetry.space_group_name_H-M   'P 1'
#
loop_
_entity.id
_entity.type
_entity.pdbx_description
1 polymer ?
#
loop_
_entity_poly.entity_id
_entity_poly.type
_entity_poly.pdbx_seq_one_letter_code
_entity_poly.pdbx_strand_id
1 'polypeptide(L)'
;MQRSIFTLALLSTLALAAVPAAAAVDFGAEVVSRYVWRGTDVGNAISIQPGMSYNFSSVEIGAWSSWAINGGSANENNLYVSFTTGPVAIAITDYYFPAFTANDRFFRYGDGDAVHILEASASLARVDMPISLICAFNFSGDTENSFWIEGTYDLGEMDETAVSVTVGAGNGSYTTDTDPNLVSVGINLGKADYFASYILNPDKESTFLIFGKNF
;
A
#
# COMPACT_ATOMS: atom_id res chain seq x y z
N MET A 1 0.76 -12.05 27.79
CA MET A 1 -0.27 -11.32 26.99
C MET A 1 0.42 -10.89 25.71
N GLN A 2 0.15 -11.62 24.64
CA GLN A 2 0.67 -11.30 23.30
C GLN A 2 -0.12 -10.10 22.78
N ARG A 3 0.54 -8.98 22.62
CA ARG A 3 -0.07 -7.80 21.98
C ARG A 3 -0.08 -8.06 20.47
N SER A 4 -1.24 -8.37 19.95
CA SER A 4 -1.48 -8.36 18.52
C SER A 4 -1.38 -6.91 18.07
N ILE A 5 -0.31 -6.57 17.36
CA ILE A 5 -0.16 -5.31 16.68
C ILE A 5 -1.02 -5.44 15.43
N PHE A 6 -2.23 -4.88 15.48
CA PHE A 6 -3.10 -4.78 14.32
C PHE A 6 -2.46 -3.79 13.35
N THR A 7 -1.87 -4.33 12.30
CA THR A 7 -1.39 -3.54 11.18
C THR A 7 -2.61 -3.09 10.39
N LEU A 8 -2.95 -1.80 10.48
CA LEU A 8 -3.93 -1.19 9.61
C LEU A 8 -3.30 -1.18 8.21
N ALA A 9 -3.59 -2.20 7.43
CA ALA A 9 -3.13 -2.29 6.06
C ALA A 9 -4.02 -1.44 5.15
N LEU A 10 -3.94 -0.10 5.31
CA LEU A 10 -4.08 0.73 4.13
C LEU A 10 -2.79 0.56 3.35
N LEU A 11 -2.87 -0.20 2.30
CA LEU A 11 -1.90 -0.51 1.26
C LEU A 11 -0.77 0.50 1.07
N SER A 12 0.14 0.58 1.98
CA SER A 12 1.44 1.23 1.84
C SER A 12 2.38 0.90 2.98
N THR A 13 1.95 0.10 3.96
CA THR A 13 2.84 -0.22 5.07
C THR A 13 3.18 -1.71 5.07
N LEU A 14 4.29 -2.06 4.46
CA LEU A 14 5.08 -3.19 4.92
C LEU A 14 5.54 -2.86 6.36
N ALA A 15 4.63 -2.93 7.33
CA ALA A 15 5.00 -2.84 8.74
C ALA A 15 5.49 -4.22 9.17
N LEU A 16 6.74 -4.52 8.87
CA LEU A 16 7.40 -5.72 9.32
C LEU A 16 7.77 -5.58 10.79
N ALA A 17 6.96 -6.16 11.67
CA ALA A 17 7.43 -6.54 12.98
C ALA A 17 8.52 -7.61 12.80
N ALA A 18 9.73 -7.38 13.30
CA ALA A 18 10.81 -8.37 13.28
C ALA A 18 10.37 -9.63 14.03
N VAL A 19 9.98 -10.67 13.31
CA VAL A 19 9.71 -12.01 13.84
C VAL A 19 10.94 -12.88 13.62
N PRO A 20 11.41 -13.64 14.61
CA PRO A 20 12.55 -14.53 14.41
C PRO A 20 12.20 -15.63 13.41
N ALA A 21 13.11 -15.85 12.52
CA ALA A 21 13.16 -16.62 11.32
C ALA A 21 12.78 -18.11 11.45
N ALA A 22 11.49 -18.41 11.42
CA ALA A 22 11.02 -19.67 10.88
C ALA A 22 10.42 -19.38 9.49
N ALA A 23 10.72 -20.21 8.50
CA ALA A 23 10.08 -20.09 7.20
C ALA A 23 8.56 -20.22 7.37
N ALA A 24 7.80 -19.18 7.02
CA ALA A 24 6.36 -19.15 7.19
C ALA A 24 5.68 -18.73 5.88
N VAL A 25 4.61 -19.44 5.53
CA VAL A 25 3.68 -19.03 4.50
C VAL A 25 2.56 -18.28 5.20
N ASP A 26 2.23 -17.10 4.72
CA ASP A 26 1.10 -16.29 5.17
C ASP A 26 0.16 -16.02 4.01
N PHE A 27 -1.14 -15.95 4.27
CA PHE A 27 -2.13 -15.58 3.27
C PHE A 27 -3.38 -15.01 3.95
N GLY A 28 -4.04 -14.09 3.26
CA GLY A 28 -5.26 -13.44 3.74
C GLY A 28 -5.96 -12.69 2.63
N ALA A 29 -7.03 -12.02 2.99
CA ALA A 29 -7.73 -11.14 2.06
C ALA A 29 -8.36 -9.97 2.81
N GLU A 30 -8.53 -8.85 2.10
CA GLU A 30 -9.32 -7.72 2.56
C GLU A 30 -10.51 -7.50 1.62
N VAL A 31 -11.60 -6.99 2.17
CA VAL A 31 -12.71 -6.43 1.39
C VAL A 31 -12.80 -4.95 1.74
N VAL A 32 -12.68 -4.09 0.74
CA VAL A 32 -12.71 -2.64 0.91
C VAL A 32 -13.85 -2.01 0.12
N SER A 33 -14.48 -0.99 0.69
CA SER A 33 -15.58 -0.27 0.02
C SER A 33 -15.12 0.46 -1.25
N ARG A 34 -13.83 0.81 -1.32
CA ARG A 34 -13.18 1.50 -2.44
C ARG A 34 -11.67 1.31 -2.34
N TYR A 35 -11.01 1.08 -3.45
CA TYR A 35 -9.55 1.04 -3.50
C TYR A 35 -8.99 2.46 -3.71
N VAL A 36 -8.44 3.04 -2.65
CA VAL A 36 -7.72 4.32 -2.69
C VAL A 36 -6.27 4.05 -2.29
N TRP A 37 -5.34 4.43 -3.14
CA TRP A 37 -3.92 4.26 -2.90
C TRP A 37 -3.18 5.59 -2.99
N ARG A 38 -2.40 5.92 -1.96
CA ARG A 38 -1.64 7.18 -1.90
C ARG A 38 -2.54 8.42 -2.19
N GLY A 39 -3.74 8.45 -1.59
CA GLY A 39 -4.71 9.53 -1.79
C GLY A 39 -5.39 9.56 -3.16
N THR A 40 -5.14 8.59 -4.03
CA THR A 40 -5.73 8.50 -5.37
C THR A 40 -6.72 7.34 -5.44
N ASP A 41 -7.90 7.59 -6.01
CA ASP A 41 -8.91 6.57 -6.31
C ASP A 41 -8.44 5.69 -7.47
N VAL A 42 -8.08 4.44 -7.17
CA VAL A 42 -7.67 3.44 -8.17
C VAL A 42 -8.88 2.67 -8.68
N GLY A 43 -9.91 2.51 -7.87
CA GLY A 43 -11.11 1.79 -8.27
C GLY A 43 -12.37 2.24 -7.54
N ASN A 44 -13.30 2.86 -8.24
CA ASN A 44 -14.58 3.33 -7.71
C ASN A 44 -15.58 2.17 -7.51
N ALA A 45 -15.16 1.13 -6.80
CA ALA A 45 -15.98 -0.05 -6.52
C ALA A 45 -15.48 -0.78 -5.28
N ILE A 46 -16.34 -1.61 -4.71
CA ILE A 46 -15.93 -2.60 -3.71
C ILE A 46 -14.87 -3.50 -4.35
N SER A 47 -13.76 -3.72 -3.65
CA SER A 47 -12.66 -4.56 -4.11
C SER A 47 -12.36 -5.66 -3.11
N ILE A 48 -11.99 -6.82 -3.64
CA ILE A 48 -11.42 -7.95 -2.88
C ILE A 48 -9.92 -7.92 -3.11
N GLN A 49 -9.15 -7.93 -2.02
CA GLN A 49 -7.70 -7.74 -2.05
C GLN A 49 -7.00 -8.91 -1.37
N PRO A 50 -6.79 -10.04 -2.07
CA PRO A 50 -6.05 -11.17 -1.53
C PRO A 50 -4.56 -10.90 -1.53
N GLY A 51 -3.86 -11.47 -0.54
CA GLY A 51 -2.42 -11.47 -0.43
C GLY A 51 -1.88 -12.81 0.01
N MET A 52 -0.67 -13.12 -0.40
CA MET A 52 0.10 -14.25 0.11
C MET A 52 1.59 -13.91 0.15
N SER A 53 2.30 -14.43 1.14
CA SER A 53 3.74 -14.25 1.24
C SER A 53 4.44 -15.49 1.77
N TYR A 54 5.73 -15.53 1.52
CA TYR A 54 6.66 -16.48 2.08
C TYR A 54 7.82 -15.73 2.74
N ASN A 55 7.94 -15.92 4.04
CA ASN A 55 8.99 -15.32 4.86
C ASN A 55 10.13 -16.30 5.06
N PHE A 56 11.35 -15.87 4.77
CA PHE A 56 12.57 -16.60 5.01
C PHE A 56 13.62 -15.70 5.64
N SER A 57 13.83 -15.84 6.94
CA SER A 57 14.74 -14.98 7.71
C SER A 57 14.36 -13.49 7.57
N SER A 58 15.23 -12.69 6.97
CA SER A 58 15.02 -11.26 6.73
C SER A 58 14.42 -10.97 5.36
N VAL A 59 14.11 -11.98 4.56
CA VAL A 59 13.55 -11.82 3.21
C VAL A 59 12.10 -12.26 3.20
N GLU A 60 11.25 -11.46 2.59
CA GLU A 60 9.88 -11.81 2.24
C GLU A 60 9.70 -11.73 0.72
N ILE A 61 9.02 -12.72 0.15
CA ILE A 61 8.56 -12.70 -1.23
C ILE A 61 7.05 -12.87 -1.20
N GLY A 62 6.32 -12.00 -1.88
CA GLY A 62 4.86 -12.07 -1.83
C GLY A 62 4.20 -11.62 -3.12
N ALA A 63 2.89 -11.88 -3.15
CA ALA A 63 1.97 -11.41 -4.17
C ALA A 63 0.75 -10.79 -3.48
N TRP A 64 0.24 -9.74 -4.08
CA TRP A 64 -0.98 -9.07 -3.67
C TRP A 64 -1.78 -8.67 -4.89
N SER A 65 -3.10 -8.60 -4.76
CA SER A 65 -3.97 -8.20 -5.85
C SER A 65 -5.11 -7.32 -5.35
N SER A 66 -5.70 -6.51 -6.24
CA SER A 66 -6.97 -5.82 -6.04
C SER A 66 -7.91 -6.11 -7.20
N TRP A 67 -9.10 -6.62 -6.89
CA TRP A 67 -10.10 -7.01 -7.87
C TRP A 67 -11.42 -6.32 -7.56
N ALA A 68 -11.83 -5.40 -8.44
CA ALA A 68 -13.12 -4.75 -8.34
C ALA A 68 -14.27 -5.74 -8.63
N ILE A 69 -15.32 -5.71 -7.81
CA ILE A 69 -16.47 -6.61 -7.98
C ILE A 69 -17.28 -6.23 -9.23
N ASN A 70 -17.28 -4.97 -9.64
CA ASN A 70 -17.89 -4.55 -10.89
C ASN A 70 -16.79 -4.47 -11.99
N GLY A 71 -17.04 -4.97 -13.16
CA GLY A 71 -16.05 -5.04 -14.26
C GLY A 71 -15.63 -3.71 -14.87
N GLY A 72 -15.85 -2.57 -14.21
CA GLY A 72 -15.55 -1.23 -14.71
C GLY A 72 -14.37 -0.52 -14.06
N SER A 73 -13.70 -1.15 -13.11
CA SER A 73 -12.59 -0.56 -12.34
C SER A 73 -11.27 -1.24 -12.66
N ALA A 74 -10.17 -0.53 -12.40
CA ALA A 74 -8.83 -1.09 -12.55
C ALA A 74 -8.64 -2.30 -11.62
N ASN A 75 -8.04 -3.34 -12.15
CA ASN A 75 -7.53 -4.46 -11.38
C ASN A 75 -6.00 -4.37 -11.33
N GLU A 76 -5.44 -4.90 -10.26
CA GLU A 76 -4.00 -4.83 -10.02
C GLU A 76 -3.51 -6.16 -9.46
N ASN A 77 -2.32 -6.59 -9.89
CA ASN A 77 -1.61 -7.75 -9.36
C ASN A 77 -0.15 -7.37 -9.13
N ASN A 78 0.33 -7.52 -7.92
CA ASN A 78 1.67 -7.12 -7.54
C ASN A 78 2.49 -8.32 -7.14
N LEU A 79 3.75 -8.31 -7.52
CA LEU A 79 4.78 -9.18 -6.98
C LEU A 79 5.80 -8.32 -6.25
N TYR A 80 6.27 -8.78 -5.11
CA TYR A 80 7.28 -8.04 -4.38
C TYR A 80 8.32 -8.94 -3.71
N VAL A 81 9.48 -8.35 -3.48
CA VAL A 81 10.50 -8.90 -2.60
C VAL A 81 10.94 -7.81 -1.64
N SER A 82 11.03 -8.13 -0.36
CA SER A 82 11.54 -7.21 0.65
C SER A 82 12.64 -7.83 1.49
N PHE A 83 13.48 -6.96 2.05
CA PHE A 83 14.52 -7.30 3.00
C PHE A 83 14.43 -6.38 4.20
N THR A 84 14.33 -6.99 5.40
CA THR A 84 14.20 -6.27 6.67
C THR A 84 15.45 -6.42 7.52
N THR A 85 15.95 -5.30 8.05
CA THR A 85 17.05 -5.28 9.00
C THR A 85 16.80 -4.24 10.11
N GLY A 86 16.63 -4.72 11.33
CA GLY A 86 16.23 -3.86 12.45
C GLY A 86 14.90 -3.12 12.14
N PRO A 87 14.85 -1.79 12.26
CA PRO A 87 13.65 -1.01 12.00
C PRO A 87 13.44 -0.65 10.53
N VAL A 88 14.34 -1.05 9.64
CA VAL A 88 14.33 -0.65 8.22
C VAL A 88 13.94 -1.85 7.36
N ALA A 89 13.00 -1.64 6.43
CA ALA A 89 12.74 -2.56 5.33
C ALA A 89 12.97 -1.85 4.00
N ILE A 90 13.54 -2.58 3.03
CA ILE A 90 13.67 -2.16 1.64
C ILE A 90 12.92 -3.16 0.76
N ALA A 91 12.25 -2.69 -0.28
CA ALA A 91 11.51 -3.57 -1.18
C ALA A 91 11.62 -3.14 -2.64
N ILE A 92 11.43 -4.12 -3.52
CA ILE A 92 11.12 -3.90 -4.93
C ILE A 92 9.75 -4.49 -5.17
N THR A 93 8.87 -3.70 -5.77
CA THR A 93 7.51 -4.10 -6.13
C THR A 93 7.31 -3.94 -7.63
N ASP A 94 6.72 -4.94 -8.24
CA ASP A 94 6.21 -4.95 -9.60
C ASP A 94 4.70 -4.79 -9.54
N TYR A 95 4.20 -3.62 -9.92
CA TYR A 95 2.77 -3.31 -10.05
C TYR A 95 2.33 -3.67 -11.46
N TYR A 96 1.46 -4.64 -11.60
CA TYR A 96 0.89 -5.07 -12.87
C TYR A 96 -0.59 -4.74 -12.96
N PHE A 97 -0.98 -4.00 -14.00
CA PHE A 97 -2.35 -3.56 -14.24
C PHE A 97 -2.97 -4.30 -15.43
N PRO A 98 -3.60 -5.48 -15.22
CA PRO A 98 -4.20 -6.25 -16.29
C PRO A 98 -5.43 -5.54 -16.87
N ALA A 99 -5.44 -5.33 -18.17
CA ALA A 99 -6.56 -4.71 -18.88
C ALA A 99 -7.60 -5.75 -19.38
N PHE A 100 -7.30 -7.03 -19.30
CA PHE A 100 -8.12 -8.15 -19.85
C PHE A 100 -8.46 -7.98 -21.34
N THR A 101 -7.56 -7.39 -22.10
CA THR A 101 -7.68 -7.22 -23.55
C THR A 101 -6.72 -8.16 -24.27
N ALA A 102 -6.90 -8.31 -25.59
CA ALA A 102 -5.99 -9.14 -26.41
C ALA A 102 -4.53 -8.63 -26.44
N ASN A 103 -4.30 -7.38 -26.01
CA ASN A 103 -2.99 -6.74 -25.91
C ASN A 103 -2.37 -6.84 -24.52
N ASP A 104 -3.07 -7.48 -23.57
CA ASP A 104 -2.61 -7.66 -22.20
C ASP A 104 -1.49 -8.70 -22.19
N ARG A 105 -0.25 -8.24 -22.02
CA ARG A 105 0.95 -9.07 -22.07
C ARG A 105 1.74 -8.91 -20.80
N PHE A 106 1.63 -9.87 -19.90
CA PHE A 106 2.35 -9.90 -18.63
C PHE A 106 3.86 -9.64 -18.74
N PHE A 107 4.53 -10.08 -19.78
CA PHE A 107 5.98 -9.88 -19.95
C PHE A 107 6.36 -8.56 -20.65
N ARG A 108 5.47 -7.59 -20.68
CA ARG A 108 5.71 -6.30 -21.34
C ARG A 108 6.15 -5.27 -20.33
N TYR A 109 7.45 -5.14 -20.19
CA TYR A 109 8.14 -4.18 -19.32
C TYR A 109 8.72 -3.02 -20.11
N GLY A 110 9.05 -1.92 -19.42
CA GLY A 110 9.72 -0.74 -19.96
C GLY A 110 8.79 0.46 -20.12
N ASP A 111 9.32 1.54 -20.71
CA ASP A 111 8.57 2.78 -20.87
C ASP A 111 7.60 2.72 -22.06
N GLY A 112 6.58 3.58 -22.04
CA GLY A 112 5.59 3.71 -23.10
C GLY A 112 4.34 2.87 -22.84
N ASP A 113 4.11 1.83 -23.65
CA ASP A 113 2.91 0.98 -23.48
C ASP A 113 3.09 -0.12 -22.41
N ALA A 114 3.95 0.06 -21.44
CA ALA A 114 4.15 -0.91 -20.37
C ALA A 114 2.88 -1.04 -19.53
N VAL A 115 2.64 -2.27 -19.06
CA VAL A 115 1.55 -2.60 -18.13
C VAL A 115 2.09 -2.85 -16.72
N HIS A 116 3.38 -2.62 -16.53
CA HIS A 116 4.10 -2.77 -15.27
C HIS A 116 4.74 -1.46 -14.83
N ILE A 117 4.69 -1.20 -13.51
CA ILE A 117 5.48 -0.16 -12.86
C ILE A 117 6.38 -0.85 -11.84
N LEU A 118 7.70 -0.61 -11.93
CA LEU A 118 8.66 -1.12 -10.96
C LEU A 118 9.02 -0.01 -9.98
N GLU A 119 8.80 -0.29 -8.69
CA GLU A 119 9.08 0.64 -7.59
C GLU A 119 10.14 0.07 -6.65
N ALA A 120 11.09 0.93 -6.24
CA ALA A 120 11.94 0.70 -5.10
C ALA A 120 11.43 1.50 -3.91
N SER A 121 11.32 0.86 -2.74
CA SER A 121 10.88 1.54 -1.53
C SER A 121 11.76 1.24 -0.33
N ALA A 122 11.75 2.16 0.63
CA ALA A 122 12.37 2.00 1.94
C ALA A 122 11.40 2.48 3.01
N SER A 123 11.24 1.70 4.07
CA SER A 123 10.40 2.07 5.21
C SER A 123 11.19 2.01 6.51
N LEU A 124 10.79 2.85 7.47
CA LEU A 124 11.31 2.91 8.82
C LEU A 124 10.12 2.81 9.78
N ALA A 125 10.10 1.78 10.62
CA ALA A 125 9.12 1.63 11.68
C ALA A 125 9.78 1.05 12.93
N ARG A 126 9.52 1.65 14.09
CA ARG A 126 10.06 1.19 15.37
C ARG A 126 8.94 1.01 16.38
N VAL A 127 9.00 -0.06 17.13
CA VAL A 127 8.00 -0.40 18.18
C VAL A 127 7.96 0.63 19.31
N ASP A 128 9.07 1.31 19.57
CA ASP A 128 9.23 2.29 20.64
C ASP A 128 8.97 3.76 20.18
N MET A 129 8.59 3.94 18.90
CA MET A 129 8.27 5.24 18.33
C MET A 129 6.88 5.25 17.72
N PRO A 130 6.08 6.30 17.94
CA PRO A 130 4.75 6.41 17.35
C PRO A 130 4.77 6.88 15.87
N ILE A 131 5.95 6.91 15.25
CA ILE A 131 6.13 7.40 13.87
C ILE A 131 6.68 6.28 13.01
N SER A 132 6.07 6.09 11.84
CA SER A 132 6.63 5.32 10.73
C SER A 132 6.76 6.21 9.49
N LEU A 133 7.73 5.88 8.65
CA LEU A 133 8.04 6.61 7.42
C LEU A 133 8.19 5.62 6.27
N ILE A 134 7.80 6.03 5.07
CA ILE A 134 8.07 5.32 3.82
C ILE A 134 8.52 6.31 2.76
N CYS A 135 9.51 5.92 1.95
CA CYS A 135 9.92 6.60 0.73
C CYS A 135 9.88 5.56 -0.40
N ALA A 136 9.38 5.97 -1.56
CA ALA A 136 9.28 5.10 -2.72
C ALA A 136 9.62 5.87 -4.00
N PHE A 137 10.11 5.15 -5.01
CA PHE A 137 10.52 5.70 -6.28
C PHE A 137 10.22 4.71 -7.41
N ASN A 138 9.45 5.15 -8.40
CA ASN A 138 9.17 4.39 -9.62
C ASN A 138 10.36 4.53 -10.57
N PHE A 139 11.07 3.44 -10.84
CA PHE A 139 12.28 3.47 -11.65
C PHE A 139 12.11 2.86 -13.05
N SER A 140 10.93 2.28 -13.35
CA SER A 140 10.59 1.76 -14.69
C SER A 140 9.07 1.69 -14.86
N GLY A 141 8.59 1.92 -16.08
CA GLY A 141 7.17 1.85 -16.44
C GLY A 141 6.35 3.08 -16.06
N ASP A 142 6.96 4.04 -15.41
CA ASP A 142 6.40 5.35 -15.08
C ASP A 142 7.27 6.43 -15.74
N THR A 143 6.73 7.11 -16.74
CA THR A 143 7.48 8.10 -17.55
C THR A 143 7.94 9.31 -16.75
N GLU A 144 7.25 9.61 -15.65
CA GLU A 144 7.57 10.72 -14.76
C GLU A 144 8.60 10.36 -13.68
N ASN A 145 8.95 9.07 -13.54
CA ASN A 145 9.80 8.57 -12.47
C ASN A 145 9.35 9.09 -11.10
N SER A 146 8.08 8.87 -10.80
CA SER A 146 7.41 9.45 -9.64
C SER A 146 8.04 8.98 -8.33
N PHE A 147 8.10 9.87 -7.36
CA PHE A 147 8.45 9.53 -5.99
C PHE A 147 7.25 9.71 -5.04
N TRP A 148 7.30 9.01 -3.92
CA TRP A 148 6.37 9.12 -2.81
C TRP A 148 7.12 9.18 -1.49
N ILE A 149 6.63 10.00 -0.59
CA ILE A 149 7.05 10.04 0.81
C ILE A 149 5.82 10.11 1.70
N GLU A 150 5.78 9.30 2.76
CA GLU A 150 4.65 9.24 3.68
C GLU A 150 5.14 9.08 5.10
N GLY A 151 4.47 9.77 6.01
CA GLY A 151 4.64 9.63 7.43
C GLY A 151 3.32 9.27 8.11
N THR A 152 3.33 8.30 9.01
CA THR A 152 2.19 7.94 9.85
C THR A 152 2.55 8.17 11.31
N TYR A 153 1.66 8.81 12.04
CA TYR A 153 1.75 9.02 13.48
C TYR A 153 0.65 8.23 14.19
N ASP A 154 1.06 7.31 15.06
CA ASP A 154 0.16 6.51 15.89
C ASP A 154 -0.28 7.33 17.10
N LEU A 155 -1.58 7.58 17.21
CA LEU A 155 -2.21 8.29 18.33
C LEU A 155 -2.55 7.37 19.51
N GLY A 156 -2.35 6.05 19.35
CA GLY A 156 -2.67 5.02 20.33
C GLY A 156 -4.08 4.48 20.19
N GLU A 157 -4.58 3.88 21.27
CA GLU A 157 -5.90 3.23 21.30
C GLU A 157 -6.91 4.06 22.12
N MET A 158 -8.13 4.19 21.60
CA MET A 158 -9.30 4.76 22.28
C MET A 158 -10.43 3.73 22.21
N ASP A 159 -10.89 3.21 23.32
CA ASP A 159 -11.96 2.20 23.42
C ASP A 159 -11.74 0.99 22.47
N GLU A 160 -10.54 0.38 22.55
CA GLU A 160 -10.10 -0.73 21.71
C GLU A 160 -10.02 -0.37 20.21
N THR A 161 -10.04 0.91 19.88
CA THR A 161 -9.90 1.39 18.51
C THR A 161 -8.53 2.03 18.36
N ALA A 162 -7.68 1.47 17.51
CA ALA A 162 -6.41 2.08 17.12
C ALA A 162 -6.68 3.30 16.24
N VAL A 163 -5.97 4.38 16.50
CA VAL A 163 -6.12 5.66 15.78
C VAL A 163 -4.76 6.12 15.27
N SER A 164 -4.67 6.46 14.00
CA SER A 164 -3.47 7.08 13.44
C SER A 164 -3.79 8.17 12.44
N VAL A 165 -2.79 9.02 12.18
CA VAL A 165 -2.83 10.06 11.15
C VAL A 165 -1.71 9.80 10.15
N THR A 166 -2.02 9.90 8.86
CA THR A 166 -1.09 9.71 7.76
C THR A 166 -1.01 10.97 6.91
N VAL A 167 0.20 11.35 6.53
CA VAL A 167 0.46 12.46 5.61
C VAL A 167 1.39 11.98 4.52
N GLY A 168 1.00 12.16 3.26
CA GLY A 168 1.75 11.72 2.09
C GLY A 168 1.90 12.79 1.04
N ALA A 169 3.08 12.86 0.44
CA ALA A 169 3.43 13.76 -0.65
C ALA A 169 4.15 13.00 -1.76
N GLY A 170 4.00 13.45 -2.98
CA GLY A 170 4.64 12.85 -4.14
C GLY A 170 4.68 13.81 -5.31
N ASN A 171 5.15 13.32 -6.46
CA ASN A 171 5.14 14.04 -7.72
C ASN A 171 4.69 13.12 -8.86
N GLY A 172 4.78 13.58 -10.10
CA GLY A 172 4.56 12.78 -11.30
C GLY A 172 3.16 12.20 -11.35
N SER A 173 3.03 10.89 -11.42
CA SER A 173 1.76 10.16 -11.51
C SER A 173 0.83 10.35 -10.30
N TYR A 174 1.35 10.83 -9.18
CA TYR A 174 0.56 11.08 -7.97
C TYR A 174 -0.12 12.44 -7.96
N THR A 175 0.37 13.40 -8.74
CA THR A 175 -0.08 14.80 -8.74
C THR A 175 -0.77 15.19 -10.04
N THR A 176 -1.45 16.34 -10.05
CA THR A 176 -2.20 16.82 -11.21
C THR A 176 -1.32 17.48 -12.27
N ASP A 177 -0.23 18.10 -11.85
CA ASP A 177 0.70 18.88 -12.68
C ASP A 177 2.12 18.31 -12.77
N THR A 178 2.32 17.10 -12.21
CA THR A 178 3.60 16.40 -12.08
C THR A 178 4.60 17.01 -11.10
N ASP A 179 4.36 18.22 -10.61
CA ASP A 179 5.20 18.86 -9.59
C ASP A 179 4.98 18.24 -8.19
N PRO A 180 5.97 18.31 -7.29
CA PRO A 180 5.82 17.82 -5.92
C PRO A 180 4.71 18.53 -5.16
N ASN A 181 3.78 17.77 -4.59
CA ASN A 181 2.66 18.32 -3.83
C ASN A 181 2.25 17.41 -2.65
N LEU A 182 1.48 17.98 -1.71
CA LEU A 182 0.78 17.22 -0.67
C LEU A 182 -0.42 16.50 -1.30
N VAL A 183 -0.40 15.17 -1.28
CA VAL A 183 -1.39 14.34 -1.98
C VAL A 183 -2.34 13.64 -1.03
N SER A 184 -1.92 13.34 0.19
CA SER A 184 -2.75 12.59 1.13
C SER A 184 -2.63 13.12 2.54
N VAL A 185 -3.78 13.38 3.17
CA VAL A 185 -3.90 13.57 4.62
C VAL A 185 -5.04 12.68 5.10
N GLY A 186 -4.72 11.70 5.95
CA GLY A 186 -5.68 10.69 6.38
C GLY A 186 -5.77 10.56 7.88
N ILE A 187 -6.97 10.24 8.39
CA ILE A 187 -7.17 9.69 9.72
C ILE A 187 -7.66 8.25 9.57
N ASN A 188 -7.03 7.34 10.30
CA ASN A 188 -7.27 5.92 10.19
C ASN A 188 -7.72 5.35 11.52
N LEU A 189 -8.70 4.47 11.47
CA LEU A 189 -9.29 3.77 12.61
C LEU A 189 -9.23 2.27 12.37
N GLY A 190 -8.86 1.49 13.39
CA GLY A 190 -8.86 0.03 13.36
C GLY A 190 -9.47 -0.55 14.62
N LYS A 191 -10.42 -1.48 14.48
CA LYS A 191 -11.02 -2.20 15.60
C LYS A 191 -11.30 -3.64 15.22
N ALA A 192 -10.68 -4.58 15.93
CA ALA A 192 -10.70 -6.01 15.58
C ALA A 192 -10.26 -6.21 14.12
N ASP A 193 -11.09 -6.83 13.29
CA ASP A 193 -10.80 -7.07 11.87
C ASP A 193 -11.29 -5.94 10.96
N TYR A 194 -11.89 -4.89 11.51
CA TYR A 194 -12.46 -3.78 10.72
C TYR A 194 -11.55 -2.57 10.74
N PHE A 195 -11.57 -1.82 9.64
CA PHE A 195 -10.90 -0.54 9.56
C PHE A 195 -11.74 0.49 8.80
N ALA A 196 -11.46 1.75 9.08
CA ALA A 196 -12.02 2.87 8.34
C ALA A 196 -10.97 3.97 8.19
N SER A 197 -11.01 4.70 7.07
CA SER A 197 -10.13 5.84 6.83
C SER A 197 -10.88 6.97 6.18
N TYR A 198 -10.65 8.17 6.66
CA TYR A 198 -11.06 9.38 5.98
C TYR A 198 -9.81 10.05 5.41
N ILE A 199 -9.77 10.19 4.09
CA ILE A 199 -8.61 10.69 3.35
C ILE A 199 -9.02 11.95 2.59
N LEU A 200 -8.22 13.00 2.74
CA LEU A 200 -8.26 14.21 1.95
C LEU A 200 -7.07 14.20 0.98
N ASN A 201 -7.33 14.42 -0.29
CA ASN A 201 -6.30 14.71 -1.29
C ASN A 201 -6.35 16.20 -1.63
N PRO A 202 -5.40 17.01 -1.12
CA PRO A 202 -5.39 18.45 -1.38
C PRO A 202 -5.07 18.81 -2.83
N ASP A 203 -4.23 18.01 -3.50
CA ASP A 203 -3.83 18.23 -4.90
C ASP A 203 -5.01 18.06 -5.88
N LYS A 204 -5.83 17.03 -5.66
CA LYS A 204 -7.01 16.72 -6.50
C LYS A 204 -8.31 17.26 -5.94
N GLU A 205 -8.28 18.03 -4.85
CA GLU A 205 -9.44 18.59 -4.15
C GLU A 205 -10.53 17.52 -3.87
N SER A 206 -10.12 16.31 -3.49
CA SER A 206 -11.02 15.18 -3.31
C SER A 206 -10.94 14.58 -1.92
N THR A 207 -12.00 13.86 -1.51
CA THR A 207 -12.08 13.18 -0.23
C THR A 207 -12.64 11.77 -0.40
N PHE A 208 -12.18 10.87 0.47
CA PHE A 208 -12.63 9.49 0.48
C PHE A 208 -12.93 9.05 1.90
N LEU A 209 -14.04 8.35 2.09
CA LEU A 209 -14.32 7.56 3.27
C LEU A 209 -14.26 6.08 2.87
N ILE A 210 -13.31 5.37 3.43
CA ILE A 210 -13.08 3.95 3.16
C ILE A 210 -13.50 3.17 4.40
N PHE A 211 -14.10 2.03 4.16
CA PHE A 211 -14.38 1.02 5.17
C PHE A 211 -13.95 -0.33 4.64
N GLY A 212 -13.32 -1.14 5.48
CA GLY A 212 -12.86 -2.46 5.09
C GLY A 212 -12.87 -3.48 6.22
N LYS A 213 -12.65 -4.74 5.83
CA LYS A 213 -12.53 -5.86 6.74
C LYS A 213 -11.46 -6.82 6.28
N ASN A 214 -10.62 -7.28 7.21
CA ASN A 214 -9.62 -8.32 7.05
C ASN A 214 -10.20 -9.73 7.31
N PHE A 215 -9.69 -10.76 6.61
CA PHE A 215 -10.10 -12.15 6.73
C PHE A 215 -8.89 -13.08 6.87
#